data_bd432b4c0cb570817e43f097c5171eb2
#
_entry.id   bd432b4c0cb570817e43f097c5171eb2
#
_cell.length_a   1.000
_cell.length_b   1.000
_cell.length_c   1.000
_cell.angle_alpha   90.00
_cell.angle_beta   90.00
_cell.angle_gamma   90.00
#
_symmetry.space_group_name_H-M   'P 1'
#
loop_
_entity.id
_entity.type
_entity.pdbx_description
1 polymer ?
#
loop_
_entity_poly.entity_id
_entity_poly.type
_entity_poly.pdbx_seq_one_letter_code
_entity_poly.pdbx_strand_id
1 'polypeptide(L)'
;MKGFLKLVCFDKLLILLVFIAVAAPLSLFAAEGENPTVDVTFKKSGKSVVYTITYGKNTKFNDNEYAPYKFLFLDAEKKELGKIEKDFFVKNKEGKAEYTSNFGETSAKIVLPVCLYNEKTGLAEKCTVKNIKLEIK
;
A
#
# COMPACT_ATOMS: atom_id res chain seq x y z
N MET A 1 -33.23 -28.74 50.85
CA MET A 1 -32.76 -27.36 50.59
C MET A 1 -31.31 -27.24 50.10
N LYS A 2 -30.45 -28.20 50.32
CA LYS A 2 -29.07 -28.17 49.81
C LYS A 2 -28.92 -28.44 48.28
N GLY A 3 -29.93 -28.95 47.62
CA GLY A 3 -29.89 -29.23 46.16
C GLY A 3 -30.25 -28.05 45.27
N PHE A 4 -30.97 -27.06 45.79
CA PHE A 4 -31.44 -25.92 44.98
C PHE A 4 -30.34 -24.88 44.71
N LEU A 5 -29.35 -24.76 45.61
CA LEU A 5 -28.26 -23.80 45.46
C LEU A 5 -27.23 -24.24 44.36
N LYS A 6 -27.11 -25.53 44.10
CA LYS A 6 -26.22 -26.04 43.07
C LYS A 6 -26.72 -25.85 41.64
N LEU A 7 -28.04 -25.83 41.44
CA LEU A 7 -28.64 -25.66 40.11
C LEU A 7 -28.52 -24.22 39.61
N VAL A 8 -28.62 -23.24 40.50
CA VAL A 8 -28.54 -21.81 40.13
C VAL A 8 -27.11 -21.39 39.74
N CYS A 9 -26.06 -22.02 40.32
CA CYS A 9 -24.68 -21.76 39.91
C CYS A 9 -24.35 -22.39 38.58
N PHE A 10 -24.98 -23.50 38.18
CA PHE A 10 -24.75 -24.16 36.92
C PHE A 10 -25.34 -23.38 35.75
N ASP A 11 -26.53 -22.81 35.92
CA ASP A 11 -27.18 -22.00 34.91
C ASP A 11 -26.39 -20.70 34.61
N LYS A 12 -25.83 -20.05 35.64
CA LYS A 12 -25.02 -18.85 35.46
C LYS A 12 -23.68 -19.15 34.79
N LEU A 13 -23.08 -20.29 35.05
CA LEU A 13 -21.85 -20.73 34.43
C LEU A 13 -22.07 -21.10 32.97
N LEU A 14 -23.20 -21.73 32.64
CA LEU A 14 -23.54 -22.10 31.27
C LEU A 14 -23.82 -20.87 30.40
N ILE A 15 -24.49 -19.85 30.93
CA ILE A 15 -24.76 -18.59 30.28
C ILE A 15 -23.44 -17.84 30.00
N LEU A 16 -22.50 -17.85 30.94
CA LEU A 16 -21.20 -17.21 30.77
C LEU A 16 -20.34 -17.88 29.65
N LEU A 17 -20.39 -19.21 29.59
CA LEU A 17 -19.68 -19.98 28.54
C LEU A 17 -20.30 -19.77 27.15
N VAL A 18 -21.61 -19.61 27.04
CA VAL A 18 -22.29 -19.31 25.77
C VAL A 18 -21.95 -17.90 25.29
N PHE A 19 -21.81 -16.91 26.17
CA PHE A 19 -21.41 -15.55 25.81
C PHE A 19 -19.95 -15.48 25.31
N ILE A 20 -19.03 -16.25 25.88
CA ILE A 20 -17.63 -16.29 25.45
C ILE A 20 -17.50 -16.98 24.07
N ALA A 21 -18.30 -18.02 23.80
CA ALA A 21 -18.31 -18.72 22.53
C ALA A 21 -18.88 -17.88 21.37
N VAL A 22 -19.78 -16.93 21.63
CA VAL A 22 -20.39 -16.06 20.61
C VAL A 22 -19.51 -14.84 20.31
N ALA A 23 -18.70 -14.38 21.26
CA ALA A 23 -17.79 -13.24 21.05
C ALA A 23 -16.52 -13.59 20.26
N ALA A 24 -16.08 -14.85 20.29
CA ALA A 24 -14.86 -15.29 19.59
C ALA A 24 -14.89 -15.23 18.05
N PRO A 25 -16.01 -15.53 17.36
CA PRO A 25 -16.03 -15.47 15.90
C PRO A 25 -16.09 -14.05 15.31
N LEU A 26 -16.51 -13.04 16.08
CA LEU A 26 -16.59 -11.66 15.57
C LEU A 26 -15.22 -10.99 15.39
N SER A 27 -14.21 -11.42 16.13
CA SER A 27 -12.85 -10.90 15.98
C SER A 27 -12.10 -11.47 14.77
N LEU A 28 -12.55 -12.56 14.17
CA LEU A 28 -11.95 -13.17 12.96
C LEU A 28 -12.38 -12.49 11.65
N PHE A 29 -13.45 -11.70 11.65
CA PHE A 29 -13.94 -10.98 10.48
C PHE A 29 -13.40 -9.55 10.35
N ALA A 30 -12.65 -9.05 11.32
CA ALA A 30 -12.10 -7.69 11.35
C ALA A 30 -10.70 -7.57 10.73
N ALA A 31 -10.14 -8.63 10.13
CA ALA A 31 -8.90 -8.55 9.36
C ALA A 31 -9.21 -7.90 8.01
N GLU A 32 -9.08 -6.57 7.93
CA GLU A 32 -9.00 -5.88 6.66
C GLU A 32 -7.79 -6.43 5.90
N GLY A 33 -8.00 -6.90 4.67
CA GLY A 33 -6.93 -7.39 3.80
C GLY A 33 -5.88 -6.28 3.60
N GLU A 34 -4.61 -6.67 3.55
CA GLU A 34 -3.51 -5.76 3.26
C GLU A 34 -3.79 -4.97 1.96
N ASN A 35 -3.39 -3.71 1.92
CA ASN A 35 -3.45 -2.88 0.73
C ASN A 35 -2.09 -2.82 0.05
N PRO A 36 -2.03 -2.73 -1.29
CA PRO A 36 -0.77 -2.47 -1.96
C PRO A 36 -0.22 -1.12 -1.54
N THR A 37 1.08 -1.06 -1.23
CA THR A 37 1.75 0.15 -0.79
C THR A 37 2.96 0.45 -1.66
N VAL A 38 3.16 1.71 -1.98
CA VAL A 38 4.36 2.24 -2.60
C VAL A 38 4.68 3.59 -1.97
N ASP A 39 5.94 3.79 -1.66
CA ASP A 39 6.47 5.05 -1.14
C ASP A 39 7.47 5.62 -2.14
N VAL A 40 7.45 6.95 -2.31
CA VAL A 40 8.39 7.67 -3.16
C VAL A 40 9.01 8.79 -2.34
N THR A 41 10.30 8.69 -2.12
CA THR A 41 11.10 9.71 -1.45
C THR A 41 12.10 10.32 -2.42
N PHE A 42 12.69 11.45 -2.08
CA PHE A 42 13.71 12.09 -2.90
C PHE A 42 14.85 12.69 -2.06
N LYS A 43 16.01 12.80 -2.71
CA LYS A 43 17.17 13.53 -2.19
C LYS A 43 17.70 14.46 -3.27
N LYS A 44 17.74 15.76 -2.97
CA LYS A 44 18.23 16.78 -3.88
C LYS A 44 19.70 17.09 -3.62
N SER A 45 20.48 17.23 -4.69
CA SER A 45 21.85 17.72 -4.65
C SER A 45 22.10 18.64 -5.88
N GLY A 46 22.09 19.94 -5.64
CA GLY A 46 22.14 20.92 -6.74
C GLY A 46 20.93 20.81 -7.68
N LYS A 47 21.18 20.56 -8.97
CA LYS A 47 20.13 20.31 -9.97
C LYS A 47 19.71 18.85 -10.06
N SER A 48 20.46 17.97 -9.41
CA SER A 48 20.20 16.54 -9.45
C SER A 48 19.24 16.13 -8.32
N VAL A 49 18.25 15.32 -8.64
CA VAL A 49 17.29 14.75 -7.67
C VAL A 49 17.28 13.24 -7.83
N VAL A 50 17.58 12.53 -6.76
CA VAL A 50 17.49 11.06 -6.71
C VAL A 50 16.16 10.67 -6.10
N TYR A 51 15.32 10.03 -6.88
CA TYR A 51 14.05 9.47 -6.42
C TYR A 51 14.25 8.02 -6.00
N THR A 52 13.75 7.67 -4.84
CA THR A 52 13.72 6.29 -4.34
C THR A 52 12.29 5.82 -4.28
N ILE A 53 11.97 4.79 -5.06
CA ILE A 53 10.66 4.16 -5.12
C ILE A 53 10.75 2.84 -4.36
N THR A 54 9.94 2.68 -3.31
CA THR A 54 9.93 1.48 -2.47
C THR A 54 8.54 0.86 -2.48
N TYR A 55 8.44 -0.37 -3.00
CA TYR A 55 7.21 -1.16 -2.95
C TYR A 55 7.11 -1.91 -1.63
N GLY A 56 5.93 -1.92 -1.07
CA GLY A 56 5.63 -2.69 0.13
C GLY A 56 5.69 -4.20 -0.11
N LYS A 57 5.54 -4.96 0.98
CA LYS A 57 5.52 -6.42 0.90
C LYS A 57 4.44 -6.88 -0.09
N ASN A 58 4.81 -7.81 -0.97
CA ASN A 58 3.91 -8.37 -1.99
C ASN A 58 3.30 -7.35 -2.96
N THR A 59 3.80 -6.13 -2.97
CA THR A 59 3.34 -5.07 -3.87
C THR A 59 4.25 -4.97 -5.09
N LYS A 60 3.64 -4.91 -6.27
CA LYS A 60 4.37 -4.72 -7.54
C LYS A 60 3.70 -3.63 -8.37
N PHE A 61 4.49 -3.00 -9.23
CA PHE A 61 3.97 -2.12 -10.26
C PHE A 61 3.02 -2.89 -11.19
N ASN A 62 1.86 -2.31 -11.47
CA ASN A 62 0.92 -2.88 -12.42
C ASN A 62 1.33 -2.48 -13.85
N ASP A 63 1.91 -3.40 -14.59
CA ASP A 63 2.42 -3.21 -15.95
C ASP A 63 1.36 -3.34 -17.05
N ASN A 64 0.08 -3.50 -16.69
CA ASN A 64 -1.02 -3.52 -17.64
C ASN A 64 -1.00 -2.23 -18.50
N GLU A 65 -1.10 -2.38 -19.82
CA GLU A 65 -1.02 -1.24 -20.75
C GLU A 65 -2.10 -0.18 -20.53
N TYR A 66 -3.27 -0.57 -20.03
CA TYR A 66 -4.40 0.32 -19.73
C TYR A 66 -4.35 0.93 -18.32
N ALA A 67 -3.41 0.50 -17.47
CA ALA A 67 -3.27 1.08 -16.15
C ALA A 67 -2.77 2.53 -16.23
N PRO A 68 -3.43 3.48 -15.54
CA PRO A 68 -3.03 4.88 -15.58
C PRO A 68 -1.65 5.06 -14.95
N TYR A 69 -0.74 5.64 -15.70
CA TYR A 69 0.64 5.87 -15.27
C TYR A 69 1.08 7.30 -15.59
N LYS A 70 1.82 7.91 -14.66
CA LYS A 70 2.47 9.20 -14.87
C LYS A 70 3.60 9.40 -13.88
N PHE A 71 4.74 9.88 -14.33
CA PHE A 71 5.79 10.39 -13.46
C PHE A 71 6.45 11.58 -14.15
N LEU A 72 6.00 12.78 -13.80
CA LEU A 72 6.39 14.05 -14.42
C LEU A 72 7.23 14.88 -13.49
N PHE A 73 8.28 15.48 -14.01
CA PHE A 73 9.09 16.53 -13.38
C PHE A 73 8.57 17.88 -13.84
N LEU A 74 8.33 18.78 -12.89
CA LEU A 74 7.71 20.08 -13.14
C LEU A 74 8.58 21.22 -12.62
N ASP A 75 8.59 22.34 -13.33
CA ASP A 75 9.17 23.60 -12.86
C ASP A 75 8.26 24.35 -11.88
N ALA A 76 8.69 25.54 -11.44
CA ALA A 76 7.95 26.37 -10.52
C ALA A 76 6.58 26.82 -11.07
N GLU A 77 6.41 26.88 -12.38
CA GLU A 77 5.18 27.25 -13.09
C GLU A 77 4.31 26.00 -13.41
N LYS A 78 4.70 24.83 -12.90
CA LYS A 78 4.05 23.53 -13.14
C LYS A 78 4.11 23.05 -14.60
N LYS A 79 5.07 23.56 -15.35
CA LYS A 79 5.37 23.10 -16.70
C LYS A 79 6.22 21.83 -16.65
N GLU A 80 5.96 20.88 -17.54
CA GLU A 80 6.71 19.65 -17.65
C GLU A 80 8.14 19.91 -18.16
N LEU A 81 9.13 19.46 -17.40
CA LEU A 81 10.54 19.47 -17.77
C LEU A 81 11.02 18.12 -18.32
N GLY A 82 10.37 17.04 -17.90
CA GLY A 82 10.68 15.69 -18.27
C GLY A 82 9.82 14.69 -17.54
N LYS A 83 10.06 13.41 -17.80
CA LYS A 83 9.31 12.30 -17.24
C LYS A 83 10.17 11.06 -17.03
N ILE A 84 9.72 10.14 -16.19
CA ILE A 84 10.22 8.77 -16.20
C ILE A 84 9.30 7.94 -17.08
N GLU A 85 9.86 7.23 -18.04
CA GLU A 85 9.10 6.35 -18.93
C GLU A 85 8.60 5.09 -18.18
N LYS A 86 7.46 4.57 -18.62
CA LYS A 86 6.83 3.40 -18.01
C LYS A 86 7.75 2.18 -17.97
N ASP A 87 8.61 2.02 -18.96
CA ASP A 87 9.55 0.91 -19.07
C ASP A 87 10.52 0.80 -17.88
N PHE A 88 10.87 1.92 -17.26
CA PHE A 88 11.67 1.90 -16.03
C PHE A 88 10.96 1.12 -14.91
N PHE A 89 9.66 1.35 -14.74
CA PHE A 89 8.87 0.68 -13.71
C PHE A 89 8.55 -0.77 -14.04
N VAL A 90 8.39 -1.09 -15.31
CA VAL A 90 8.23 -2.49 -15.77
C VAL A 90 9.47 -3.31 -15.44
N LYS A 91 10.67 -2.74 -15.62
CA LYS A 91 11.96 -3.37 -15.29
C LYS A 91 12.21 -3.44 -13.77
N ASN A 92 11.68 -2.48 -13.02
CA ASN A 92 11.88 -2.32 -11.57
C ASN A 92 10.55 -2.41 -10.82
N LYS A 93 9.76 -3.44 -11.07
CA LYS A 93 8.37 -3.51 -10.64
C LYS A 93 8.15 -3.92 -9.18
N GLU A 94 9.19 -4.29 -8.47
CA GLU A 94 9.12 -4.70 -7.07
C GLU A 94 10.39 -4.31 -6.29
N GLY A 95 10.32 -4.32 -4.98
CA GLY A 95 11.43 -3.98 -4.09
C GLY A 95 11.72 -2.49 -4.05
N LYS A 96 12.96 -2.12 -4.28
CA LYS A 96 13.45 -0.74 -4.24
C LYS A 96 14.12 -0.39 -5.57
N ALA A 97 13.74 0.76 -6.13
CA ALA A 97 14.35 1.30 -7.34
C ALA A 97 14.76 2.76 -7.13
N GLU A 98 15.82 3.19 -7.81
CA GLU A 98 16.28 4.57 -7.79
C GLU A 98 16.35 5.15 -9.21
N TYR A 99 15.95 6.41 -9.35
CA TYR A 99 16.03 7.17 -10.58
C TYR A 99 16.64 8.53 -10.31
N THR A 100 17.63 8.92 -11.10
CA THR A 100 18.26 10.25 -10.99
C THR A 100 17.79 11.16 -12.12
N SER A 101 17.18 12.27 -11.73
CA SER A 101 16.80 13.37 -12.60
C SER A 101 17.86 14.48 -12.56
N ASN A 102 18.05 15.18 -13.66
CA ASN A 102 18.96 16.34 -13.77
C ASN A 102 18.26 17.57 -14.39
N PHE A 103 16.93 17.62 -14.34
CA PHE A 103 16.14 18.70 -14.93
C PHE A 103 16.09 19.97 -14.07
N GLY A 104 16.45 19.89 -12.78
CA GLY A 104 16.32 20.99 -11.85
C GLY A 104 14.86 21.29 -11.48
N GLU A 105 14.03 20.27 -11.44
CA GLU A 105 12.61 20.35 -11.09
C GLU A 105 12.37 20.86 -9.67
N THR A 106 11.24 21.51 -9.48
CA THR A 106 10.77 22.00 -8.16
C THR A 106 9.62 21.16 -7.61
N SER A 107 9.03 20.32 -8.43
CA SER A 107 7.99 19.37 -8.00
C SER A 107 7.92 18.17 -8.93
N ALA A 108 7.31 17.08 -8.44
CA ALA A 108 6.98 15.92 -9.25
C ALA A 108 5.50 15.53 -9.05
N LYS A 109 4.85 15.14 -10.14
CA LYS A 109 3.49 14.59 -10.15
C LYS A 109 3.55 13.13 -10.56
N ILE A 110 3.06 12.27 -9.68
CA ILE A 110 3.23 10.84 -9.81
C ILE A 110 1.88 10.13 -9.73
N VAL A 111 1.62 9.27 -10.70
CA VAL A 111 0.48 8.35 -10.72
C VAL A 111 1.05 6.96 -10.95
N LEU A 112 1.03 6.12 -9.93
CA LEU A 112 1.57 4.76 -9.97
C LEU A 112 0.47 3.72 -9.74
N PRO A 113 0.17 2.89 -10.73
CA PRO A 113 -0.69 1.74 -10.56
C PRO A 113 0.09 0.61 -9.88
N VAL A 114 -0.42 0.07 -8.80
CA VAL A 114 0.22 -1.00 -8.03
C VAL A 114 -0.79 -2.08 -7.64
N CYS A 115 -0.33 -3.31 -7.57
CA CYS A 115 -1.13 -4.45 -7.15
C CYS A 115 -0.47 -5.19 -6.00
N LEU A 116 -1.30 -5.69 -5.09
CA LEU A 116 -0.92 -6.67 -4.08
C LEU A 116 -1.05 -8.06 -4.67
N TYR A 117 -0.03 -8.90 -4.46
CA TYR A 117 0.01 -10.26 -4.97
C TYR A 117 -0.04 -11.29 -3.85
N ASN A 118 -0.73 -12.37 -4.09
CA ASN A 118 -0.74 -13.51 -3.18
C ASN A 118 0.59 -14.26 -3.26
N GLU A 119 1.26 -14.45 -2.13
CA GLU A 119 2.56 -15.15 -2.07
C GLU A 119 2.50 -16.60 -2.55
N LYS A 120 1.36 -17.27 -2.34
CA LYS A 120 1.20 -18.69 -2.67
C LYS A 120 0.83 -18.93 -4.14
N THR A 121 -0.03 -18.07 -4.70
CA THR A 121 -0.57 -18.24 -6.06
C THR A 121 0.13 -17.37 -7.09
N GLY A 122 0.82 -16.30 -6.68
CA GLY A 122 1.41 -15.31 -7.57
C GLY A 122 0.39 -14.45 -8.32
N LEU A 123 -0.89 -14.54 -7.96
CA LEU A 123 -1.97 -13.77 -8.61
C LEU A 123 -2.20 -12.44 -7.90
N ALA A 124 -2.56 -11.43 -8.67
CA ALA A 124 -2.98 -10.13 -8.13
C ALA A 124 -4.31 -10.27 -7.40
N GLU A 125 -4.35 -9.82 -6.15
CA GLU A 125 -5.56 -9.84 -5.31
C GLU A 125 -6.26 -8.49 -5.27
N LYS A 126 -5.49 -7.41 -5.25
CA LYS A 126 -6.00 -6.05 -5.13
C LYS A 126 -5.09 -5.07 -5.86
N CYS A 127 -5.66 -4.25 -6.71
CA CYS A 127 -4.95 -3.20 -7.42
C CYS A 127 -5.49 -1.82 -7.07
N THR A 128 -4.62 -0.84 -7.04
CA THR A 128 -4.99 0.58 -6.81
C THR A 128 -4.06 1.50 -7.59
N VAL A 129 -4.44 2.75 -7.68
CA VAL A 129 -3.62 3.81 -8.27
C VAL A 129 -3.21 4.79 -7.17
N LYS A 130 -1.92 4.95 -6.97
CA LYS A 130 -1.36 5.92 -6.02
C LYS A 130 -1.10 7.24 -6.73
N ASN A 131 -1.66 8.31 -6.18
CA ASN A 131 -1.41 9.68 -6.62
C ASN A 131 -0.51 10.39 -5.60
N ILE A 132 0.69 10.72 -5.99
CA ILE A 132 1.70 11.33 -5.14
C ILE A 132 2.13 12.66 -5.74
N LYS A 133 2.19 13.69 -4.92
CA LYS A 133 2.76 15.01 -5.29
C LYS A 133 3.94 15.27 -4.38
N LEU A 134 5.09 15.55 -4.95
CA LEU A 134 6.31 15.90 -4.22
C LEU A 134 6.66 17.36 -4.50
N GLU A 135 6.89 18.13 -3.44
CA GLU A 135 7.47 19.47 -3.51
C GLU A 135 8.97 19.36 -3.17
N ILE A 136 9.80 19.75 -4.12
CA ILE A 136 11.26 19.56 -4.07
C ILE A 136 11.88 20.91 -3.70
N LYS A 137 12.30 21.01 -2.45
CA LYS A 137 12.90 22.23 -1.90
C LYS A 137 14.43 22.13 -1.88
#